data_fa2665d3e2dd2d393fe84229f6857c37
#
_entry.id   fa2665d3e2dd2d393fe84229f6857c37
#
_cell.length_a   1.000
_cell.length_b   1.000
_cell.length_c   1.000
_cell.angle_alpha   90.00
_cell.angle_beta   90.00
_cell.angle_gamma   90.00
#
_symmetry.space_group_name_H-M   'P 1'
#
loop_
_entity.id
_entity.type
_entity.pdbx_description
1 polymer ?
#
loop_
_entity_poly.entity_id
_entity_poly.type
_entity_poly.pdbx_seq_one_letter_code
_entity_poly.pdbx_strand_id
1 'polypeptide(L)'
;MADENIVSKTELKSRDFVPRGRKSPSPINTSLFLGMRVLDCVVQYFVLSRGFGTGIIKLLGGTVIPIPETLSIGIPLIDNLGLSGYRATLLTMLCTTAVKHIWFATCVIEEAWTVQGALGVGTYNITCNTLNNLLFLCAATSATRLSAGESLTNPFLVAGVSLFVLGIGLEWQCEIQRKAFKKDPRNKGKPFTKGLFGVVRHPNYSGYTLWRGSLGLATSGPISGFLIGSFFLWDFWARAVPALDEYCTKRYGAMWAEYKRRTPYQLVPFTL
;
A
#
# COMPACT_ATOMS: atom_id res chain seq x y z
N MET A 1 -24.35 5.18 -27.32
CA MET A 1 -24.39 3.88 -26.61
C MET A 1 -23.55 2.82 -27.33
N ALA A 2 -22.31 3.15 -27.75
CA ALA A 2 -21.50 2.24 -28.56
C ALA A 2 -20.02 2.16 -28.13
N ASP A 3 -19.65 2.53 -26.88
CA ASP A 3 -18.23 2.62 -26.44
C ASP A 3 -17.87 1.84 -25.18
N GLU A 4 -18.75 0.98 -24.68
CA GLU A 4 -18.49 0.26 -23.41
C GLU A 4 -17.98 -1.18 -23.56
N ASN A 5 -17.85 -1.71 -24.78
CA ASN A 5 -17.54 -3.14 -25.01
C ASN A 5 -16.21 -3.43 -25.73
N ILE A 6 -15.27 -2.50 -25.79
CA ILE A 6 -14.08 -2.65 -26.67
C ILE A 6 -12.93 -3.46 -26.05
N VAL A 7 -13.02 -3.87 -24.80
CA VAL A 7 -11.99 -4.77 -24.23
C VAL A 7 -12.55 -6.17 -24.11
N SER A 8 -12.14 -7.05 -25.04
CA SER A 8 -12.59 -8.44 -25.03
C SER A 8 -12.28 -9.12 -23.69
N LYS A 9 -13.23 -9.91 -23.21
CA LYS A 9 -13.21 -10.63 -21.91
C LYS A 9 -12.00 -11.57 -21.73
N THR A 10 -11.22 -11.82 -22.76
CA THR A 10 -10.24 -12.92 -22.78
C THR A 10 -8.81 -12.49 -22.49
N GLU A 11 -8.43 -11.24 -22.74
CA GLU A 11 -7.02 -10.81 -22.71
C GLU A 11 -6.56 -10.13 -21.41
N LEU A 12 -7.47 -9.62 -20.58
CA LEU A 12 -7.15 -8.97 -19.30
C LEU A 12 -7.10 -9.94 -18.09
N LYS A 13 -7.23 -11.24 -18.33
CA LYS A 13 -7.55 -12.27 -17.32
C LYS A 13 -6.44 -12.63 -16.36
N SER A 14 -5.18 -12.27 -16.55
CA SER A 14 -4.11 -12.90 -15.76
C SER A 14 -3.30 -12.00 -14.84
N ARG A 15 -3.47 -10.67 -14.88
CA ARG A 15 -2.54 -9.75 -14.19
C ARG A 15 -3.17 -8.78 -13.19
N ASP A 16 -4.49 -8.57 -13.21
CA ASP A 16 -5.19 -7.64 -12.30
C ASP A 16 -6.22 -8.35 -11.42
N PHE A 17 -6.18 -8.08 -10.13
CA PHE A 17 -7.17 -8.59 -9.16
C PHE A 17 -8.56 -7.95 -9.30
N VAL A 18 -8.63 -6.78 -9.94
CA VAL A 18 -9.88 -6.05 -10.20
C VAL A 18 -10.04 -5.88 -11.71
N PRO A 19 -11.16 -6.34 -12.30
CA PRO A 19 -11.37 -6.26 -13.76
C PRO A 19 -11.53 -4.81 -14.21
N ARG A 20 -10.56 -4.31 -15.00
CA ARG A 20 -10.54 -2.93 -15.50
C ARG A 20 -11.71 -2.66 -16.42
N GLY A 21 -12.35 -1.49 -16.23
CA GLY A 21 -13.44 -1.00 -17.09
C GLY A 21 -14.79 -1.67 -16.88
N ARG A 22 -14.91 -2.66 -16.00
CA ARG A 22 -16.20 -3.25 -15.63
C ARG A 22 -16.80 -2.50 -14.45
N LYS A 23 -17.59 -1.48 -14.74
CA LYS A 23 -18.28 -0.68 -13.73
C LYS A 23 -19.62 -1.33 -13.38
N SER A 24 -19.77 -1.80 -12.16
CA SER A 24 -21.03 -2.23 -11.60
C SER A 24 -20.98 -2.20 -10.07
N PRO A 25 -22.10 -1.93 -9.38
CA PRO A 25 -22.14 -2.04 -7.92
C PRO A 25 -21.79 -3.47 -7.48
N SER A 26 -20.95 -3.58 -6.47
CA SER A 26 -20.56 -4.87 -5.88
C SER A 26 -20.50 -4.75 -4.34
N PRO A 27 -21.61 -4.36 -3.68
CA PRO A 27 -21.59 -4.01 -2.25
C PRO A 27 -21.09 -5.16 -1.37
N ILE A 28 -21.49 -6.40 -1.63
CA ILE A 28 -21.07 -7.58 -0.85
C ILE A 28 -19.56 -7.78 -0.95
N ASN A 29 -19.01 -7.75 -2.16
CA ASN A 29 -17.58 -7.96 -2.38
C ASN A 29 -16.75 -6.78 -1.87
N THR A 30 -17.27 -5.56 -1.99
CA THR A 30 -16.66 -4.38 -1.37
C THR A 30 -16.65 -4.53 0.15
N SER A 31 -17.77 -4.90 0.77
CA SER A 31 -17.84 -5.13 2.23
C SER A 31 -16.88 -6.23 2.68
N LEU A 32 -16.72 -7.29 1.89
CA LEU A 32 -15.73 -8.34 2.15
C LEU A 32 -14.31 -7.77 2.18
N PHE A 33 -13.96 -6.94 1.19
CA PHE A 33 -12.65 -6.27 1.18
C PHE A 33 -12.46 -5.35 2.40
N LEU A 34 -13.47 -4.56 2.75
CA LEU A 34 -13.43 -3.70 3.94
C LEU A 34 -13.22 -4.53 5.21
N GLY A 35 -13.95 -5.63 5.36
CA GLY A 35 -13.79 -6.56 6.47
C GLY A 35 -12.38 -7.12 6.58
N MET A 36 -11.77 -7.49 5.44
CA MET A 36 -10.38 -7.94 5.40
C MET A 36 -9.38 -6.85 5.84
N ARG A 37 -9.64 -5.57 5.51
CA ARG A 37 -8.78 -4.46 5.95
C ARG A 37 -8.90 -4.17 7.46
N VAL A 38 -10.11 -4.30 8.02
CA VAL A 38 -10.32 -4.20 9.47
C VAL A 38 -9.68 -5.40 10.18
N LEU A 39 -9.87 -6.61 9.66
CA LEU A 39 -9.23 -7.82 10.19
C LEU A 39 -7.70 -7.70 10.22
N ASP A 40 -7.10 -7.09 9.18
CA ASP A 40 -5.67 -6.83 9.17
C ASP A 40 -5.22 -5.99 10.38
N CYS A 41 -5.91 -4.88 10.68
CA CYS A 41 -5.58 -4.06 11.85
C CYS A 41 -5.67 -4.88 13.15
N VAL A 42 -6.69 -5.73 13.29
CA VAL A 42 -6.86 -6.60 14.46
C VAL A 42 -5.73 -7.62 14.57
N VAL A 43 -5.39 -8.28 13.46
CA VAL A 43 -4.27 -9.24 13.41
C VAL A 43 -2.97 -8.55 13.80
N GLN A 44 -2.66 -7.38 13.21
CA GLN A 44 -1.43 -6.65 13.50
C GLN A 44 -1.37 -6.16 14.96
N TYR A 45 -2.49 -5.77 15.54
CA TYR A 45 -2.58 -5.49 16.96
C TYR A 45 -2.15 -6.70 17.81
N PHE A 46 -2.69 -7.90 17.55
CA PHE A 46 -2.33 -9.10 18.30
C PHE A 46 -0.86 -9.54 18.06
N VAL A 47 -0.36 -9.35 16.84
CA VAL A 47 1.06 -9.60 16.55
C VAL A 47 1.95 -8.70 17.42
N LEU A 48 1.68 -7.40 17.45
CA LEU A 48 2.52 -6.42 18.15
C LEU A 48 2.33 -6.44 19.67
N SER A 49 1.10 -6.67 20.17
CA SER A 49 0.82 -6.62 21.63
C SER A 49 1.02 -7.96 22.33
N ARG A 50 0.74 -9.08 21.67
CA ARG A 50 0.75 -10.42 22.28
C ARG A 50 1.76 -11.37 21.64
N GLY A 51 2.48 -10.93 20.61
CA GLY A 51 3.43 -11.80 19.89
C GLY A 51 2.74 -12.91 19.10
N PHE A 52 1.50 -12.67 18.63
CA PHE A 52 0.81 -13.66 17.80
C PHE A 52 1.66 -14.02 16.58
N GLY A 53 1.82 -15.32 16.29
CA GLY A 53 2.64 -15.80 15.17
C GLY A 53 4.14 -15.94 15.47
N THR A 54 4.66 -15.48 16.62
CA THR A 54 6.09 -15.59 16.97
C THR A 54 6.58 -17.03 17.13
N GLY A 55 5.69 -18.02 17.21
CA GLY A 55 6.04 -19.43 17.16
C GLY A 55 6.83 -19.80 15.89
N ILE A 56 6.58 -19.11 14.77
CA ILE A 56 7.34 -19.29 13.53
C ILE A 56 8.80 -18.88 13.71
N ILE A 57 9.07 -17.76 14.41
CA ILE A 57 10.43 -17.28 14.70
C ILE A 57 11.20 -18.33 15.50
N LYS A 58 10.56 -18.88 16.55
CA LYS A 58 11.15 -19.94 17.40
C LYS A 58 11.38 -21.22 16.62
N LEU A 59 10.43 -21.62 15.77
CA LEU A 59 10.55 -22.82 14.93
C LEU A 59 11.75 -22.72 13.97
N LEU A 60 12.06 -21.51 13.49
CA LEU A 60 13.22 -21.23 12.64
C LEU A 60 14.53 -21.01 13.43
N GLY A 61 14.53 -21.27 14.75
CA GLY A 61 15.70 -21.09 15.60
C GLY A 61 16.00 -19.65 16.00
N GLY A 62 15.09 -18.71 15.71
CA GLY A 62 15.23 -17.31 16.06
C GLY A 62 14.75 -17.00 17.49
N THR A 63 15.20 -15.86 18.01
CA THR A 63 14.77 -15.32 19.32
C THR A 63 13.81 -14.14 19.11
N VAL A 64 12.82 -14.03 19.99
CA VAL A 64 11.82 -12.95 19.97
C VAL A 64 12.28 -11.85 20.92
N ILE A 65 12.15 -10.57 20.48
CA ILE A 65 12.41 -9.42 21.36
C ILE A 65 11.41 -9.41 22.52
N PRO A 66 11.81 -9.00 23.73
CA PRO A 66 10.91 -8.94 24.88
C PRO A 66 9.74 -7.98 24.62
N ILE A 67 8.64 -8.19 25.35
CA ILE A 67 7.55 -7.22 25.38
C ILE A 67 8.03 -6.05 26.27
N PRO A 68 8.11 -4.82 25.74
CA PRO A 68 8.59 -3.67 26.49
C PRO A 68 7.53 -3.17 27.48
N GLU A 69 7.93 -2.22 28.30
CA GLU A 69 7.00 -1.45 29.10
C GLU A 69 5.97 -0.75 28.19
N THR A 70 4.72 -0.75 28.65
CA THR A 70 3.62 -0.16 27.90
C THR A 70 3.67 1.36 27.97
N LEU A 71 3.24 2.01 26.89
CA LEU A 71 3.06 3.45 26.88
C LEU A 71 1.94 3.83 27.84
N SER A 72 2.22 4.75 28.75
CA SER A 72 1.19 5.38 29.58
C SER A 72 1.25 6.90 29.37
N ILE A 73 0.22 7.44 28.72
CA ILE A 73 0.09 8.87 28.42
C ILE A 73 -1.12 9.50 29.12
N GLY A 74 -1.79 8.73 30.00
CA GLY A 74 -2.98 9.17 30.73
C GLY A 74 -4.27 9.16 29.88
N ILE A 75 -4.26 8.55 28.70
CA ILE A 75 -5.45 8.31 27.86
C ILE A 75 -5.81 6.83 27.95
N PRO A 76 -6.87 6.46 28.70
CA PRO A 76 -7.20 5.06 28.97
C PRO A 76 -7.35 4.20 27.71
N LEU A 77 -7.88 4.77 26.62
CA LEU A 77 -8.04 4.06 25.35
C LEU A 77 -6.69 3.62 24.76
N ILE A 78 -5.66 4.44 24.90
CA ILE A 78 -4.32 4.17 24.36
C ILE A 78 -3.53 3.31 25.34
N ASP A 79 -3.59 3.64 26.62
CA ASP A 79 -2.86 2.94 27.67
C ASP A 79 -3.30 1.47 27.76
N ASN A 80 -4.60 1.19 27.58
CA ASN A 80 -5.16 -0.16 27.57
C ASN A 80 -4.78 -0.99 26.32
N LEU A 81 -4.18 -0.40 25.28
CA LEU A 81 -3.68 -1.18 24.15
C LEU A 81 -2.51 -2.10 24.53
N GLY A 82 -1.80 -1.80 25.60
CA GLY A 82 -0.65 -2.62 26.06
C GLY A 82 0.51 -2.63 25.05
N LEU A 83 0.76 -1.50 24.38
CA LEU A 83 1.81 -1.32 23.38
C LEU A 83 2.85 -0.30 23.87
N SER A 84 4.12 -0.51 23.49
CA SER A 84 5.10 0.58 23.56
C SER A 84 4.78 1.69 22.58
N GLY A 85 5.35 2.88 22.75
CA GLY A 85 5.19 3.98 21.79
C GLY A 85 5.63 3.59 20.36
N TYR A 86 6.70 2.80 20.26
CA TYR A 86 7.19 2.27 19.00
C TYR A 86 6.14 1.39 18.31
N ARG A 87 5.65 0.38 19.01
CA ARG A 87 4.64 -0.57 18.49
C ARG A 87 3.32 0.10 18.16
N ALA A 88 2.91 1.07 18.99
CA ALA A 88 1.72 1.89 18.71
C ALA A 88 1.89 2.70 17.42
N THR A 89 3.08 3.25 17.17
CA THR A 89 3.39 3.96 15.93
C THR A 89 3.32 3.02 14.71
N LEU A 90 3.93 1.83 14.79
CA LEU A 90 3.83 0.82 13.72
C LEU A 90 2.37 0.43 13.44
N LEU A 91 1.59 0.18 14.47
CA LEU A 91 0.16 -0.14 14.33
C LEU A 91 -0.59 1.02 13.66
N THR A 92 -0.32 2.26 14.06
CA THR A 92 -0.92 3.46 13.46
C THR A 92 -0.59 3.58 11.97
N MET A 93 0.66 3.34 11.55
CA MET A 93 1.02 3.31 10.14
C MET A 93 0.20 2.27 9.37
N LEU A 94 0.05 1.06 9.91
CA LEU A 94 -0.73 -0.02 9.28
C LEU A 94 -2.24 0.29 9.22
N CYS A 95 -2.81 0.83 10.30
CA CYS A 95 -4.21 1.26 10.31
C CYS A 95 -4.46 2.41 9.32
N THR A 96 -3.51 3.33 9.17
CA THR A 96 -3.59 4.41 8.16
C THR A 96 -3.66 3.84 6.75
N THR A 97 -2.89 2.79 6.43
CA THR A 97 -3.01 2.12 5.12
C THR A 97 -4.37 1.47 4.94
N ALA A 98 -4.93 0.86 5.98
CA ALA A 98 -6.25 0.27 5.94
C ALA A 98 -7.33 1.33 5.67
N VAL A 99 -7.31 2.45 6.38
CA VAL A 99 -8.22 3.60 6.18
C VAL A 99 -8.12 4.11 4.73
N LYS A 100 -6.90 4.32 4.22
CA LYS A 100 -6.69 4.76 2.84
C LYS A 100 -7.26 3.77 1.83
N HIS A 101 -7.05 2.47 2.03
CA HIS A 101 -7.59 1.44 1.13
C HIS A 101 -9.12 1.35 1.19
N ILE A 102 -9.72 1.50 2.39
CA ILE A 102 -11.17 1.57 2.56
C ILE A 102 -11.72 2.78 1.81
N TRP A 103 -11.12 3.96 2.00
CA TRP A 103 -11.50 5.17 1.28
C TRP A 103 -11.38 4.99 -0.24
N PHE A 104 -10.30 4.37 -0.72
CA PHE A 104 -10.11 4.10 -2.14
C PHE A 104 -11.20 3.16 -2.69
N ALA A 105 -11.51 2.08 -1.96
CA ALA A 105 -12.50 1.09 -2.37
C ALA A 105 -13.94 1.64 -2.37
N THR A 106 -14.25 2.61 -1.51
CA THR A 106 -15.60 3.18 -1.37
C THR A 106 -15.80 4.48 -2.15
N CYS A 107 -14.73 5.25 -2.32
CA CYS A 107 -14.82 6.60 -2.84
C CYS A 107 -14.18 6.81 -4.22
N VAL A 108 -13.25 5.94 -4.65
CA VAL A 108 -12.44 6.19 -5.84
C VAL A 108 -12.68 5.16 -6.93
N ILE A 109 -12.64 3.87 -6.57
CA ILE A 109 -12.79 2.79 -7.53
C ILE A 109 -14.27 2.65 -7.93
N GLU A 110 -14.51 2.58 -9.22
CA GLU A 110 -15.86 2.38 -9.80
C GLU A 110 -16.00 0.96 -10.38
N GLU A 111 -14.91 0.25 -10.50
CA GLU A 111 -14.87 -1.13 -10.97
C GLU A 111 -15.43 -2.08 -9.92
N ALA A 112 -16.17 -3.10 -10.40
CA ALA A 112 -16.75 -4.12 -9.53
C ALA A 112 -15.68 -4.98 -8.87
N TRP A 113 -15.72 -5.09 -7.55
CA TRP A 113 -14.92 -6.07 -6.83
C TRP A 113 -15.41 -7.49 -7.12
N THR A 114 -14.48 -8.40 -7.35
CA THR A 114 -14.75 -9.85 -7.33
C THR A 114 -14.43 -10.41 -5.94
N VAL A 115 -15.01 -11.55 -5.59
CA VAL A 115 -14.67 -12.27 -4.34
C VAL A 115 -13.17 -12.58 -4.31
N GLN A 116 -12.64 -13.10 -5.41
CA GLN A 116 -11.20 -13.41 -5.53
C GLN A 116 -10.32 -12.16 -5.38
N GLY A 117 -10.73 -11.03 -5.97
CA GLY A 117 -10.02 -9.75 -5.81
C GLY A 117 -10.04 -9.25 -4.37
N ALA A 118 -11.21 -9.28 -3.71
CA ALA A 118 -11.35 -8.84 -2.33
C ALA A 118 -10.50 -9.69 -1.36
N LEU A 119 -10.61 -11.02 -1.46
CA LEU A 119 -9.82 -11.95 -0.66
C LEU A 119 -8.33 -11.90 -1.00
N GLY A 120 -7.98 -11.89 -2.29
CA GLY A 120 -6.59 -11.88 -2.73
C GLY A 120 -5.84 -10.63 -2.25
N VAL A 121 -6.38 -9.44 -2.49
CA VAL A 121 -5.76 -8.19 -2.03
C VAL A 121 -5.78 -8.09 -0.50
N GLY A 122 -6.86 -8.52 0.15
CA GLY A 122 -6.96 -8.52 1.61
C GLY A 122 -5.91 -9.44 2.25
N THR A 123 -5.85 -10.71 1.84
CA THR A 123 -4.88 -11.71 2.34
C THR A 123 -3.45 -11.26 2.06
N TYR A 124 -3.16 -10.74 0.87
CA TYR A 124 -1.85 -10.20 0.52
C TYR A 124 -1.39 -9.12 1.50
N ASN A 125 -2.27 -8.16 1.83
CA ASN A 125 -1.93 -7.11 2.80
C ASN A 125 -1.69 -7.68 4.20
N ILE A 126 -2.57 -8.55 4.70
CA ILE A 126 -2.39 -9.21 6.00
C ILE A 126 -1.04 -9.93 6.06
N THR A 127 -0.72 -10.72 5.03
CA THR A 127 0.53 -11.49 4.96
C THR A 127 1.75 -10.58 4.96
N CYS A 128 1.79 -9.56 4.11
CA CYS A 128 2.93 -8.62 4.04
C CYS A 128 3.10 -7.85 5.36
N ASN A 129 2.02 -7.39 5.95
CA ASN A 129 2.06 -6.64 7.21
C ASN A 129 2.48 -7.54 8.37
N THR A 130 1.96 -8.78 8.44
CA THR A 130 2.36 -9.76 9.44
C THR A 130 3.84 -10.12 9.31
N LEU A 131 4.34 -10.33 8.08
CA LEU A 131 5.75 -10.59 7.84
C LEU A 131 6.63 -9.44 8.34
N ASN A 132 6.29 -8.19 8.02
CA ASN A 132 7.00 -7.02 8.52
C ASN A 132 7.04 -6.98 10.05
N ASN A 133 5.91 -7.23 10.71
CA ASN A 133 5.85 -7.23 12.17
C ASN A 133 6.56 -8.43 12.81
N LEU A 134 6.57 -9.60 12.17
CA LEU A 134 7.36 -10.74 12.64
C LEU A 134 8.87 -10.48 12.48
N LEU A 135 9.30 -9.82 11.41
CA LEU A 135 10.69 -9.36 11.25
C LEU A 135 11.07 -8.33 12.31
N PHE A 136 10.14 -7.44 12.70
CA PHE A 136 10.33 -6.54 13.84
C PHE A 136 10.48 -7.30 15.16
N LEU A 137 9.64 -8.30 15.40
CA LEU A 137 9.67 -9.08 16.64
C LEU A 137 10.84 -10.09 16.70
N CYS A 138 11.44 -10.43 15.58
CA CYS A 138 12.62 -11.28 15.53
C CYS A 138 13.87 -10.48 15.93
N ALA A 139 14.55 -10.92 16.96
CA ALA A 139 15.72 -10.24 17.49
C ALA A 139 16.86 -10.05 16.48
N ALA A 140 17.00 -10.97 15.51
CA ALA A 140 18.04 -10.89 14.49
C ALA A 140 17.78 -9.80 13.44
N THR A 141 16.51 -9.46 13.18
CA THR A 141 16.12 -8.53 12.12
C THR A 141 15.49 -7.23 12.61
N SER A 142 15.21 -7.12 13.91
CA SER A 142 14.56 -5.94 14.48
C SER A 142 15.39 -4.66 14.33
N ALA A 143 14.75 -3.59 13.86
CA ALA A 143 15.36 -2.25 13.82
C ALA A 143 15.75 -1.74 15.21
N THR A 144 15.09 -2.22 16.26
CA THR A 144 15.38 -1.80 17.65
C THR A 144 16.73 -2.30 18.17
N ARG A 145 17.24 -3.41 17.60
CA ARG A 145 18.60 -3.89 17.91
C ARG A 145 19.70 -3.13 17.18
N LEU A 146 19.37 -2.54 16.05
CA LEU A 146 20.33 -1.75 15.29
C LEU A 146 20.56 -0.36 15.88
N SER A 147 19.63 0.15 16.69
CA SER A 147 19.70 1.48 17.31
C SER A 147 18.73 1.58 18.48
N ALA A 148 18.97 2.46 19.41
CA ALA A 148 18.19 3.03 20.54
C ALA A 148 16.99 2.23 21.14
N GLY A 149 16.85 0.93 20.89
CA GLY A 149 15.73 0.12 21.39
C GLY A 149 14.35 0.56 20.85
N GLU A 150 13.28 0.24 21.60
CA GLU A 150 11.90 0.66 21.28
C GLU A 150 11.62 2.10 21.73
N SER A 151 12.48 3.05 21.35
CA SER A 151 12.31 4.49 21.59
C SER A 151 11.59 5.17 20.42
N LEU A 152 10.75 6.17 20.69
CA LEU A 152 10.16 7.05 19.69
C LEU A 152 11.21 7.88 18.93
N THR A 153 12.41 8.06 19.51
CA THR A 153 13.54 8.74 18.88
C THR A 153 14.44 7.80 18.08
N ASN A 154 14.09 6.51 17.97
CA ASN A 154 14.83 5.57 17.12
C ASN A 154 14.91 6.09 15.68
N PRO A 155 16.12 6.27 15.10
CA PRO A 155 16.29 6.90 13.80
C PRO A 155 15.59 6.15 12.67
N PHE A 156 15.49 4.82 12.75
CA PHE A 156 14.79 4.03 11.74
C PHE A 156 13.27 4.19 11.83
N LEU A 157 12.72 4.36 13.04
CA LEU A 157 11.31 4.70 13.23
C LEU A 157 11.03 6.09 12.69
N VAL A 158 11.81 7.10 13.08
CA VAL A 158 11.61 8.50 12.66
C VAL A 158 11.72 8.63 11.15
N ALA A 159 12.76 8.07 10.53
CA ALA A 159 12.92 8.07 9.08
C ALA A 159 11.79 7.28 8.40
N GLY A 160 11.42 6.11 8.93
CA GLY A 160 10.33 5.30 8.43
C GLY A 160 8.99 6.04 8.46
N VAL A 161 8.63 6.67 9.57
CA VAL A 161 7.40 7.48 9.68
C VAL A 161 7.43 8.65 8.69
N SER A 162 8.54 9.36 8.57
CA SER A 162 8.66 10.50 7.65
C SER A 162 8.45 10.06 6.19
N LEU A 163 9.13 9.01 5.76
CA LEU A 163 8.96 8.45 4.42
C LEU A 163 7.57 7.83 4.21
N PHE A 164 6.98 7.25 5.26
CA PHE A 164 5.62 6.74 5.21
C PHE A 164 4.60 7.85 4.92
N VAL A 165 4.68 8.95 5.68
CA VAL A 165 3.77 10.10 5.49
C VAL A 165 3.92 10.69 4.10
N LEU A 166 5.14 10.83 3.59
CA LEU A 166 5.38 11.28 2.22
C LEU A 166 4.80 10.28 1.19
N GLY A 167 5.05 9.00 1.34
CA GLY A 167 4.62 7.98 0.40
C GLY A 167 3.09 7.81 0.35
N ILE A 168 2.44 7.67 1.53
CA ILE A 168 1.00 7.51 1.61
C ILE A 168 0.27 8.80 1.16
N GLY A 169 0.83 9.96 1.52
CA GLY A 169 0.31 11.26 1.10
C GLY A 169 0.40 11.46 -0.41
N LEU A 170 1.55 11.10 -1.01
CA LEU A 170 1.74 11.14 -2.46
C LEU A 170 0.71 10.25 -3.18
N GLU A 171 0.57 9.00 -2.75
CA GLU A 171 -0.39 8.07 -3.33
C GLU A 171 -1.83 8.59 -3.18
N TRP A 172 -2.20 9.08 -1.98
CA TRP A 172 -3.54 9.59 -1.71
C TRP A 172 -3.86 10.84 -2.55
N GLN A 173 -2.92 11.77 -2.63
CA GLN A 173 -3.07 12.98 -3.44
C GLN A 173 -3.22 12.68 -4.94
N CYS A 174 -2.51 11.66 -5.46
CA CYS A 174 -2.70 11.19 -6.83
C CYS A 174 -4.13 10.75 -7.09
N GLU A 175 -4.71 9.98 -6.17
CA GLU A 175 -6.08 9.48 -6.32
C GLU A 175 -7.12 10.60 -6.22
N ILE A 176 -6.92 11.58 -5.33
CA ILE A 176 -7.77 12.77 -5.22
C ILE A 176 -7.75 13.57 -6.53
N GLN A 177 -6.55 13.88 -7.06
CA GLN A 177 -6.41 14.63 -8.31
C GLN A 177 -7.08 13.89 -9.48
N ARG A 178 -6.84 12.58 -9.60
CA ARG A 178 -7.42 11.75 -10.65
C ARG A 178 -8.95 11.68 -10.55
N LYS A 179 -9.49 11.52 -9.34
CA LYS A 179 -10.93 11.51 -9.08
C LYS A 179 -11.58 12.85 -9.44
N ALA A 180 -10.98 13.97 -9.00
CA ALA A 180 -11.47 15.31 -9.33
C ALA A 180 -11.50 15.55 -10.85
N PHE A 181 -10.45 15.16 -11.58
CA PHE A 181 -10.40 15.25 -13.03
C PHE A 181 -11.51 14.44 -13.72
N LYS A 182 -11.72 13.20 -13.29
CA LYS A 182 -12.73 12.30 -13.88
C LYS A 182 -14.17 12.75 -13.59
N LYS A 183 -14.38 13.51 -12.50
CA LYS A 183 -15.71 14.03 -12.14
C LYS A 183 -16.21 15.08 -13.11
N ASP A 184 -15.33 15.79 -13.82
CA ASP A 184 -15.72 16.80 -14.81
C ASP A 184 -16.09 16.12 -16.13
N PRO A 185 -17.36 16.28 -16.62
CA PRO A 185 -17.82 15.68 -17.88
C PRO A 185 -16.99 16.07 -19.09
N ARG A 186 -16.36 17.25 -19.09
CA ARG A 186 -15.49 17.74 -20.19
C ARG A 186 -14.23 16.91 -20.36
N ASN A 187 -13.87 16.12 -19.35
CA ASN A 187 -12.70 15.24 -19.35
C ASN A 187 -13.04 13.79 -19.71
N LYS A 188 -14.30 13.50 -20.04
CA LYS A 188 -14.71 12.15 -20.44
C LYS A 188 -13.87 11.69 -21.66
N GLY A 189 -13.33 10.48 -21.57
CA GLY A 189 -12.46 9.91 -22.63
C GLY A 189 -11.03 10.45 -22.68
N LYS A 190 -10.61 11.34 -21.75
CA LYS A 190 -9.25 11.90 -21.71
C LYS A 190 -8.41 11.26 -20.61
N PRO A 191 -7.11 11.02 -20.83
CA PRO A 191 -6.19 10.63 -19.77
C PRO A 191 -5.90 11.81 -18.85
N PHE A 192 -5.69 11.54 -17.54
CA PHE A 192 -5.21 12.56 -16.62
C PHE A 192 -3.67 12.66 -16.70
N THR A 193 -3.16 13.83 -17.06
CA THR A 193 -1.75 14.06 -17.38
C THR A 193 -1.15 15.28 -16.66
N LYS A 194 -1.88 15.86 -15.68
CA LYS A 194 -1.47 17.09 -14.98
C LYS A 194 -1.09 16.78 -13.53
N GLY A 195 -0.62 17.82 -12.82
CA GLY A 195 -0.20 17.70 -11.42
C GLY A 195 0.93 16.69 -11.27
N LEU A 196 0.81 15.79 -10.30
CA LEU A 196 1.83 14.75 -10.05
C LEU A 196 2.04 13.83 -11.26
N PHE A 197 1.00 13.58 -12.06
CA PHE A 197 1.08 12.80 -13.30
C PHE A 197 1.80 13.53 -14.44
N GLY A 198 2.10 14.81 -14.29
CA GLY A 198 2.97 15.55 -15.23
C GLY A 198 4.47 15.33 -14.93
N VAL A 199 4.82 14.81 -13.77
CA VAL A 199 6.22 14.54 -13.37
C VAL A 199 6.63 13.11 -13.75
N VAL A 200 5.83 12.13 -13.36
CA VAL A 200 5.94 10.73 -13.75
C VAL A 200 4.57 10.18 -14.13
N ARG A 201 4.52 9.11 -14.91
CA ARG A 201 3.23 8.57 -15.39
C ARG A 201 2.43 7.84 -14.31
N HIS A 202 3.10 7.30 -13.29
CA HIS A 202 2.48 6.48 -12.23
C HIS A 202 2.93 6.92 -10.83
N PRO A 203 2.71 8.19 -10.45
CA PRO A 203 3.18 8.72 -9.16
C PRO A 203 2.52 8.02 -7.95
N ASN A 204 1.33 7.46 -8.12
CA ASN A 204 0.68 6.63 -7.12
C ASN A 204 1.45 5.33 -6.83
N TYR A 205 2.05 4.70 -7.84
CA TYR A 205 2.91 3.52 -7.62
C TYR A 205 4.22 3.90 -6.93
N SER A 206 4.77 5.07 -7.24
CA SER A 206 5.94 5.61 -6.52
C SER A 206 5.62 5.83 -5.04
N GLY A 207 4.47 6.45 -4.75
CA GLY A 207 3.99 6.63 -3.37
C GLY A 207 3.80 5.31 -2.65
N TYR A 208 3.18 4.32 -3.31
CA TYR A 208 3.00 2.97 -2.77
C TYR A 208 4.34 2.29 -2.43
N THR A 209 5.29 2.33 -3.36
CA THR A 209 6.64 1.78 -3.17
C THR A 209 7.33 2.42 -1.97
N LEU A 210 7.23 3.74 -1.85
CA LEU A 210 7.86 4.50 -0.78
C LEU A 210 7.30 4.12 0.60
N TRP A 211 5.96 4.09 0.77
CA TRP A 211 5.41 3.75 2.09
C TRP A 211 5.56 2.26 2.43
N ARG A 212 5.61 1.35 1.45
CA ARG A 212 5.93 -0.06 1.71
C ARG A 212 7.38 -0.24 2.18
N GLY A 213 8.33 0.40 1.49
CA GLY A 213 9.73 0.38 1.92
C GLY A 213 9.94 1.03 3.29
N SER A 214 9.21 2.11 3.58
CA SER A 214 9.29 2.80 4.87
C SER A 214 8.79 1.96 6.05
N LEU A 215 7.77 1.12 5.85
CA LEU A 215 7.36 0.11 6.85
C LEU A 215 8.49 -0.88 7.13
N GLY A 216 9.15 -1.39 6.09
CA GLY A 216 10.33 -2.25 6.26
C GLY A 216 11.48 -1.57 6.99
N LEU A 217 11.73 -0.28 6.69
CA LEU A 217 12.72 0.53 7.40
C LEU A 217 12.39 0.66 8.88
N ALA A 218 11.14 1.02 9.21
CA ALA A 218 10.69 1.18 10.58
C ALA A 218 10.68 -0.14 11.37
N THR A 219 10.38 -1.27 10.74
CA THR A 219 10.33 -2.58 11.42
C THR A 219 11.69 -3.25 11.54
N SER A 220 12.50 -3.21 10.47
CA SER A 220 13.66 -4.08 10.32
C SER A 220 14.91 -3.38 9.76
N GLY A 221 14.91 -2.04 9.75
CA GLY A 221 16.07 -1.23 9.37
C GLY A 221 16.27 -1.10 7.86
N PRO A 222 17.40 -0.49 7.44
CA PRO A 222 17.59 -0.01 6.07
C PRO A 222 17.64 -1.10 5.01
N ILE A 223 18.21 -2.26 5.33
CA ILE A 223 18.28 -3.38 4.36
C ILE A 223 16.87 -3.87 4.04
N SER A 224 16.04 -4.08 5.05
CA SER A 224 14.66 -4.50 4.84
C SER A 224 13.85 -3.46 4.07
N GLY A 225 13.99 -2.18 4.44
CA GLY A 225 13.34 -1.08 3.72
C GLY A 225 13.72 -1.03 2.25
N PHE A 226 15.00 -1.18 1.94
CA PHE A 226 15.51 -1.22 0.58
C PHE A 226 14.98 -2.44 -0.20
N LEU A 227 15.06 -3.63 0.38
CA LEU A 227 14.60 -4.86 -0.29
C LEU A 227 13.09 -4.82 -0.59
N ILE A 228 12.28 -4.38 0.38
CA ILE A 228 10.83 -4.27 0.20
C ILE A 228 10.49 -3.18 -0.82
N GLY A 229 11.12 -2.01 -0.73
CA GLY A 229 10.93 -0.94 -1.69
C GLY A 229 11.33 -1.37 -3.12
N SER A 230 12.48 -2.00 -3.28
CA SER A 230 12.96 -2.51 -4.57
C SER A 230 12.05 -3.59 -5.14
N PHE A 231 11.53 -4.48 -4.31
CA PHE A 231 10.58 -5.51 -4.74
C PHE A 231 9.30 -4.87 -5.32
N PHE A 232 8.69 -3.90 -4.62
CA PHE A 232 7.49 -3.23 -5.11
C PHE A 232 7.77 -2.35 -6.34
N LEU A 233 8.91 -1.68 -6.38
CA LEU A 233 9.33 -0.91 -7.56
C LEU A 233 9.44 -1.82 -8.79
N TRP A 234 10.09 -2.96 -8.63
CA TRP A 234 10.23 -3.96 -9.69
C TRP A 234 8.89 -4.57 -10.10
N ASP A 235 8.01 -4.95 -9.13
CA ASP A 235 6.69 -5.50 -9.44
C ASP A 235 5.84 -4.52 -10.24
N PHE A 236 5.82 -3.26 -9.84
CA PHE A 236 5.09 -2.24 -10.60
C PHE A 236 5.68 -2.05 -11.99
N TRP A 237 6.99 -1.93 -12.10
CA TRP A 237 7.66 -1.74 -13.39
C TRP A 237 7.48 -2.93 -14.33
N ALA A 238 7.63 -4.15 -13.84
CA ALA A 238 7.61 -5.36 -14.68
C ALA A 238 6.19 -5.86 -14.97
N ARG A 239 5.22 -5.62 -14.08
CA ARG A 239 3.88 -6.19 -14.17
C ARG A 239 2.79 -5.14 -14.35
N ALA A 240 2.68 -4.18 -13.42
CA ALA A 240 1.50 -3.31 -13.37
C ALA A 240 1.55 -2.19 -14.42
N VAL A 241 2.72 -1.61 -14.65
CA VAL A 241 2.89 -0.54 -15.65
C VAL A 241 2.64 -1.04 -17.08
N PRO A 242 3.21 -2.16 -17.55
CA PRO A 242 2.88 -2.70 -18.87
C PRO A 242 1.39 -3.00 -19.07
N ALA A 243 0.75 -3.61 -18.08
CA ALA A 243 -0.68 -3.92 -18.13
C ALA A 243 -1.55 -2.65 -18.24
N LEU A 244 -1.17 -1.61 -17.47
CA LEU A 244 -1.87 -0.32 -17.54
C LEU A 244 -1.57 0.45 -18.82
N ASP A 245 -0.34 0.37 -19.34
CA ASP A 245 0.04 1.02 -20.60
C ASP A 245 -0.76 0.43 -21.78
N GLU A 246 -0.89 -0.89 -21.85
CA GLU A 246 -1.71 -1.57 -22.84
C GLU A 246 -3.17 -1.12 -22.76
N TYR A 247 -3.76 -1.12 -21.57
CA TYR A 247 -5.13 -0.64 -21.37
C TYR A 247 -5.30 0.83 -21.79
N CYS A 248 -4.38 1.71 -21.40
CA CYS A 248 -4.44 3.12 -21.72
C CYS A 248 -4.22 3.39 -23.21
N THR A 249 -3.34 2.62 -23.86
CA THR A 249 -3.10 2.71 -25.30
C THR A 249 -4.37 2.36 -26.09
N LYS A 250 -5.05 1.26 -25.72
CA LYS A 250 -6.33 0.86 -26.34
C LYS A 250 -7.43 1.91 -26.09
N ARG A 251 -7.46 2.51 -24.90
CA ARG A 251 -8.52 3.43 -24.47
C ARG A 251 -8.36 4.86 -25.01
N TYR A 252 -7.14 5.38 -25.02
CA TYR A 252 -6.87 6.81 -25.30
C TYR A 252 -6.09 7.06 -26.59
N GLY A 253 -5.54 6.02 -27.24
CA GLY A 253 -4.87 6.11 -28.53
C GLY A 253 -3.79 7.19 -28.61
N ALA A 254 -3.91 8.10 -29.55
CA ALA A 254 -2.93 9.17 -29.79
C ALA A 254 -2.69 10.08 -28.58
N MET A 255 -3.72 10.34 -27.76
CA MET A 255 -3.57 11.15 -26.54
C MET A 255 -2.64 10.47 -25.53
N TRP A 256 -2.67 9.14 -25.43
CA TRP A 256 -1.76 8.41 -24.57
C TRP A 256 -0.33 8.40 -25.10
N ALA A 257 -0.16 8.26 -26.40
CA ALA A 257 1.14 8.36 -27.06
C ALA A 257 1.79 9.73 -26.83
N GLU A 258 1.03 10.81 -26.98
CA GLU A 258 1.48 12.17 -26.72
C GLU A 258 1.86 12.38 -25.25
N TYR A 259 1.05 11.83 -24.32
CA TYR A 259 1.37 11.88 -22.89
C TYR A 259 2.68 11.17 -22.58
N LYS A 260 2.93 9.97 -23.14
CA LYS A 260 4.20 9.24 -22.97
C LYS A 260 5.41 10.03 -23.48
N ARG A 261 5.23 10.78 -24.56
CA ARG A 261 6.29 11.63 -25.11
C ARG A 261 6.64 12.82 -24.19
N ARG A 262 5.62 13.46 -23.58
CA ARG A 262 5.80 14.60 -22.67
C ARG A 262 6.30 14.18 -21.29
N THR A 263 5.87 13.03 -20.82
CA THR A 263 6.21 12.48 -19.50
C THR A 263 6.87 11.11 -19.70
N PRO A 264 8.16 11.05 -20.05
CA PRO A 264 8.86 9.81 -20.39
C PRO A 264 9.05 8.89 -19.19
N TYR A 265 9.17 9.47 -17.99
CA TYR A 265 9.44 8.72 -16.76
C TYR A 265 8.18 8.01 -16.25
N GLN A 266 8.35 6.77 -15.79
CA GLN A 266 7.24 5.93 -15.36
C GLN A 266 6.97 6.07 -13.86
N LEU A 267 7.97 5.79 -13.04
CA LEU A 267 7.89 5.68 -11.59
C LEU A 267 8.79 6.68 -10.87
N VAL A 268 10.04 6.80 -11.30
CA VAL A 268 11.05 7.64 -10.67
C VAL A 268 11.47 8.73 -11.65
N PRO A 269 11.38 10.02 -11.26
CA PRO A 269 11.82 11.10 -12.12
C PRO A 269 13.27 10.91 -12.56
N PHE A 270 13.56 11.19 -13.82
CA PHE A 270 14.87 11.13 -14.45
C PHE A 270 15.53 9.74 -14.54
N THR A 271 14.83 8.67 -14.12
CA THR A 271 15.42 7.32 -14.10
C THR A 271 14.50 6.28 -14.73
N LEU A 272 13.30 6.09 -14.20
CA LEU A 272 12.35 5.02 -14.58
C LEU A 272 10.98 5.60 -14.91
#